data_baebe7504ebc19a96749cb883ecd4bfe
#
_entry.id   baebe7504ebc19a96749cb883ecd4bfe
#
_cell.length_a   1.000
_cell.length_b   1.000
_cell.length_c   1.000
_cell.angle_alpha   90.00
_cell.angle_beta   90.00
_cell.angle_gamma   90.00
#
_symmetry.space_group_name_H-M   'P 1'
#
loop_
_entity.id
_entity.type
_entity.pdbx_description
1 polymer ?
#
loop_
_entity_poly.entity_id
_entity_poly.type
_entity_poly.pdbx_seq_one_letter_code
_entity_poly.pdbx_strand_id
1 'polypeptide(L)'
;QLLSDIFWEMNDISSRTETKTHTEIEESDDGHGNIVQTETTVTETFLYITVSHKTVDEMAAMYGFNQEQKEYLAELLKGENNQLWSQVLYGIGYSDDQIVTVALSQVGNVGGQPYWSWYGFDSRVEWCACFVSWCANECGYIDAGIIPKYAGCVNGVQWFRDRGQWADGSYEPSPGTIIFFDWEGDGVTDHTGIVQKCENGTVYTVEGNSGDTCR
;
A
#
# COMPACT_ATOMS: atom_id res chain seq x y z
N GLN A 1 16.29 2.17 18.44
CA GLN A 1 17.40 2.49 17.52
C GLN A 1 18.22 1.24 17.18
N LEU A 2 18.79 0.49 18.15
CA LEU A 2 19.62 -0.69 17.90
C LEU A 2 18.96 -1.74 16.99
N LEU A 3 17.69 -2.07 17.20
CA LEU A 3 16.96 -3.03 16.35
C LEU A 3 16.80 -2.52 14.92
N SER A 4 16.54 -1.22 14.75
CA SER A 4 16.47 -0.59 13.43
C SER A 4 17.82 -0.67 12.71
N ASP A 5 18.90 -0.36 13.41
CA ASP A 5 20.27 -0.43 12.87
C ASP A 5 20.63 -1.85 12.43
N ILE A 6 20.32 -2.85 13.27
CA ILE A 6 20.51 -4.28 12.94
C ILE A 6 19.76 -4.66 11.68
N PHE A 7 18.48 -4.26 11.57
CA PHE A 7 17.67 -4.60 10.38
C PHE A 7 18.27 -3.99 9.10
N TRP A 8 18.64 -2.71 9.14
CA TRP A 8 19.23 -2.05 7.98
C TRP A 8 20.58 -2.67 7.59
N GLU A 9 21.41 -3.03 8.56
CA GLU A 9 22.70 -3.70 8.30
C GLU A 9 22.56 -5.16 7.85
N MET A 10 21.44 -5.82 8.20
CA MET A 10 21.13 -7.15 7.68
C MET A 10 20.83 -7.14 6.19
N ASN A 11 20.25 -6.06 5.69
CA ASN A 11 19.76 -5.98 4.32
C ASN A 11 20.70 -5.12 3.48
N ASP A 12 21.37 -5.75 2.53
CA ASP A 12 22.17 -5.05 1.54
C ASP A 12 21.35 -4.94 0.24
N ILE A 13 21.01 -3.72 -0.13
CA ILE A 13 20.23 -3.41 -1.31
C ILE A 13 21.13 -2.70 -2.31
N SER A 14 21.35 -3.35 -3.43
CA SER A 14 22.09 -2.77 -4.54
C SER A 14 21.20 -2.66 -5.77
N SER A 15 21.50 -1.70 -6.64
CA SER A 15 20.82 -1.56 -7.91
C SER A 15 21.80 -1.32 -9.04
N ARG A 16 21.45 -1.83 -10.21
CA ARG A 16 22.13 -1.50 -11.46
C ARG A 16 21.12 -1.20 -12.55
N THR A 17 21.47 -0.29 -13.43
CA THR A 17 20.67 0.04 -14.60
C THR A 17 21.33 -0.53 -15.85
N GLU A 18 20.54 -1.13 -16.71
CA GLU A 18 20.97 -1.62 -18.02
C GLU A 18 20.07 -1.02 -19.09
N THR A 19 20.67 -0.43 -20.10
CA THR A 19 19.94 0.12 -21.26
C THR A 19 20.13 -0.80 -22.46
N LYS A 20 19.02 -1.24 -23.05
CA LYS A 20 19.00 -2.05 -24.27
C LYS A 20 18.34 -1.26 -25.38
N THR A 21 18.96 -1.30 -26.55
CA THR A 21 18.44 -0.64 -27.74
C THR A 21 18.19 -1.69 -28.78
N HIS A 22 17.03 -1.67 -29.42
CA HIS A 22 16.68 -2.50 -30.56
C HIS A 22 15.95 -1.65 -31.61
N THR A 23 15.90 -2.15 -32.81
CA THR A 23 15.21 -1.48 -33.93
C THR A 23 13.89 -2.20 -34.18
N GLU A 24 12.80 -1.47 -34.15
CA GLU A 24 11.49 -1.91 -34.61
C GLU A 24 11.24 -1.43 -36.02
N ILE A 25 10.71 -2.30 -36.88
CA ILE A 25 10.38 -1.99 -38.26
C ILE A 25 8.85 -2.04 -38.37
N GLU A 26 8.26 -0.89 -38.67
CA GLU A 26 6.84 -0.79 -39.01
C GLU A 26 6.67 -0.71 -40.51
N GLU A 27 5.78 -1.53 -41.07
CA GLU A 27 5.37 -1.50 -42.45
C GLU A 27 4.05 -0.74 -42.61
N SER A 28 4.03 0.25 -43.48
CA SER A 28 2.81 1.00 -43.81
C SER A 28 2.63 1.14 -45.30
N ASP A 29 1.38 1.22 -45.77
CA ASP A 29 1.08 1.53 -47.19
C ASP A 29 1.14 3.05 -47.37
N ASP A 30 1.83 3.50 -48.41
CA ASP A 30 1.97 4.93 -48.77
C ASP A 30 0.72 5.54 -49.44
N GLY A 31 -0.39 4.78 -49.50
CA GLY A 31 -1.61 5.17 -50.21
C GLY A 31 -1.56 5.00 -51.74
N HIS A 32 -0.46 4.50 -52.24
CA HIS A 32 -0.24 4.23 -53.72
C HIS A 32 0.02 2.73 -53.94
N GLY A 33 -0.13 1.90 -52.90
CA GLY A 33 0.08 0.46 -52.94
C GLY A 33 1.52 0.01 -52.76
N ASN A 34 2.42 0.92 -52.35
CA ASN A 34 3.79 0.56 -52.00
C ASN A 34 3.91 0.41 -50.45
N ILE A 35 4.63 -0.60 -50.02
CA ILE A 35 4.96 -0.80 -48.61
C ILE A 35 6.18 0.03 -48.27
N VAL A 36 6.05 0.95 -47.32
CA VAL A 36 7.14 1.74 -46.76
C VAL A 36 7.49 1.15 -45.41
N GLN A 37 8.76 0.85 -45.20
CA GLN A 37 9.30 0.43 -43.91
C GLN A 37 9.86 1.64 -43.18
N THR A 38 9.41 1.83 -41.95
CA THR A 38 9.92 2.85 -41.02
C THR A 38 10.68 2.15 -39.91
N GLU A 39 11.95 2.44 -39.80
CA GLU A 39 12.79 1.95 -38.71
C GLU A 39 12.74 2.93 -37.54
N THR A 40 12.32 2.44 -36.38
CA THR A 40 12.33 3.19 -35.13
C THR A 40 13.27 2.54 -34.14
N THR A 41 14.20 3.33 -33.61
CA THR A 41 15.09 2.85 -32.55
C THR A 41 14.39 2.99 -31.21
N VAL A 42 14.11 1.88 -30.57
CA VAL A 42 13.51 1.81 -29.21
C VAL A 42 14.62 1.59 -28.21
N THR A 43 14.63 2.39 -27.17
CA THR A 43 15.57 2.27 -26.05
C THR A 43 14.80 1.97 -24.77
N GLU A 44 15.05 0.81 -24.20
CA GLU A 44 14.47 0.36 -22.94
C GLU A 44 15.50 0.42 -21.82
N THR A 45 15.09 0.89 -20.67
CA THR A 45 15.95 0.95 -19.48
C THR A 45 15.41 0.00 -18.42
N PHE A 46 16.23 -0.95 -18.02
CA PHE A 46 15.94 -1.95 -16.99
C PHE A 46 16.65 -1.57 -15.70
N LEU A 47 15.90 -1.50 -14.60
CA LEU A 47 16.43 -1.37 -13.26
C LEU A 47 16.44 -2.74 -12.58
N TYR A 48 17.62 -3.25 -12.25
CA TYR A 48 17.81 -4.47 -11.50
C TYR A 48 18.08 -4.11 -10.04
N ILE A 49 17.26 -4.61 -9.13
CA ILE A 49 17.44 -4.46 -7.70
C ILE A 49 17.85 -5.83 -7.15
N THR A 50 18.97 -5.87 -6.46
CA THR A 50 19.45 -7.07 -5.77
C THR A 50 19.36 -6.83 -4.27
N VAL A 51 18.67 -7.72 -3.58
CA VAL A 51 18.58 -7.71 -2.12
C VAL A 51 19.28 -8.95 -1.60
N SER A 52 20.24 -8.78 -0.73
CA SER A 52 20.91 -9.85 0.00
C SER A 52 20.73 -9.66 1.50
N HIS A 53 20.71 -10.76 2.24
CA HIS A 53 20.51 -10.74 3.68
C HIS A 53 21.68 -11.38 4.39
N LYS A 54 22.19 -10.73 5.42
CA LYS A 54 23.10 -11.36 6.39
C LYS A 54 22.30 -12.27 7.31
N THR A 55 22.92 -13.35 7.72
CA THR A 55 22.33 -14.29 8.66
C THR A 55 22.33 -13.77 10.09
N VAL A 56 21.52 -14.37 10.95
CA VAL A 56 21.54 -14.10 12.40
C VAL A 56 22.94 -14.32 12.99
N ASP A 57 23.68 -15.32 12.51
CA ASP A 57 25.03 -15.61 12.96
C ASP A 57 26.03 -14.51 12.60
N GLU A 58 25.94 -13.98 11.39
CA GLU A 58 26.77 -12.86 10.94
C GLU A 58 26.47 -11.60 11.75
N MET A 59 25.20 -11.29 12.00
CA MET A 59 24.81 -10.15 12.82
C MET A 59 25.24 -10.32 14.27
N ALA A 60 25.06 -11.51 14.84
CA ALA A 60 25.51 -11.80 16.20
C ALA A 60 27.04 -11.62 16.35
N ALA A 61 27.81 -12.00 15.34
CA ALA A 61 29.25 -11.78 15.33
C ALA A 61 29.61 -10.31 15.20
N MET A 62 28.92 -9.54 14.34
CA MET A 62 29.16 -8.11 14.14
C MET A 62 28.88 -7.29 15.41
N TYR A 63 27.80 -7.60 16.13
CA TYR A 63 27.37 -6.88 17.32
C TYR A 63 27.88 -7.47 18.63
N GLY A 64 28.62 -8.59 18.58
CA GLY A 64 29.15 -9.26 19.76
C GLY A 64 28.06 -9.84 20.66
N PHE A 65 26.98 -10.34 20.06
CA PHE A 65 25.85 -10.93 20.81
C PHE A 65 26.22 -12.22 21.49
N ASN A 66 25.73 -12.39 22.71
CA ASN A 66 25.77 -13.69 23.38
C ASN A 66 24.69 -14.64 22.80
N GLN A 67 24.66 -15.90 23.24
CA GLN A 67 23.77 -16.91 22.73
C GLN A 67 22.27 -16.54 22.92
N GLU A 68 21.93 -15.98 24.07
CA GLU A 68 20.56 -15.57 24.39
C GLU A 68 20.09 -14.42 23.47
N GLN A 69 20.94 -13.41 23.25
CA GLN A 69 20.65 -12.29 22.33
C GLN A 69 20.51 -12.75 20.88
N LYS A 70 21.30 -13.73 20.47
CA LYS A 70 21.18 -14.36 19.15
C LYS A 70 19.85 -15.10 18.99
N GLU A 71 19.39 -15.83 20.00
CA GLU A 71 18.11 -16.51 20.01
C GLU A 71 16.96 -15.50 19.96
N TYR A 72 17.02 -14.40 20.68
CA TYR A 72 16.06 -13.31 20.59
C TYR A 72 16.00 -12.69 19.20
N LEU A 73 17.16 -12.44 18.56
CA LEU A 73 17.19 -11.93 17.20
C LEU A 73 16.55 -12.91 16.23
N ALA A 74 16.87 -14.21 16.33
CA ALA A 74 16.27 -15.26 15.51
C ALA A 74 14.74 -15.34 15.70
N GLU A 75 14.27 -15.18 16.93
CA GLU A 75 12.83 -15.14 17.24
C GLU A 75 12.15 -13.94 16.62
N LEU A 76 12.74 -12.74 16.75
CA LEU A 76 12.21 -11.52 16.18
C LEU A 76 12.10 -11.56 14.65
N LEU A 77 12.99 -12.30 13.97
CA LEU A 77 13.00 -12.41 12.51
C LEU A 77 12.03 -13.44 11.95
N LYS A 78 11.27 -14.13 12.78
CA LYS A 78 10.19 -15.00 12.29
C LYS A 78 9.08 -14.18 11.62
N GLY A 79 8.49 -14.75 10.56
CA GLY A 79 7.45 -14.08 9.79
C GLY A 79 6.25 -13.59 10.60
N GLU A 80 5.91 -14.28 11.69
CA GLU A 80 4.87 -13.89 12.65
C GLU A 80 5.16 -12.55 13.36
N ASN A 81 6.42 -12.11 13.39
CA ASN A 81 6.87 -10.87 14.01
C ASN A 81 7.08 -9.72 12.99
N ASN A 82 6.72 -9.90 11.71
CA ASN A 82 6.88 -8.86 10.69
C ASN A 82 6.20 -7.54 11.04
N GLN A 83 5.08 -7.58 11.76
CA GLN A 83 4.38 -6.38 12.21
C GLN A 83 5.20 -5.57 13.21
N LEU A 84 5.92 -6.23 14.12
CA LEU A 84 6.83 -5.56 15.07
C LEU A 84 7.96 -4.85 14.33
N TRP A 85 8.50 -5.44 13.28
CA TRP A 85 9.50 -4.83 12.44
C TRP A 85 8.97 -3.60 11.69
N SER A 86 7.77 -3.67 11.14
CA SER A 86 7.13 -2.54 10.48
C SER A 86 6.98 -1.35 11.45
N GLN A 87 6.61 -1.61 12.68
CA GLN A 87 6.51 -0.59 13.72
C GLN A 87 7.86 0.04 14.06
N VAL A 88 8.90 -0.77 14.23
CA VAL A 88 10.25 -0.31 14.59
C VAL A 88 10.90 0.50 13.45
N LEU A 89 10.70 0.07 12.20
CA LEU A 89 11.39 0.63 11.03
C LEU A 89 10.69 1.86 10.45
N TYR A 90 9.38 1.85 10.43
CA TYR A 90 8.59 2.84 9.70
C TYR A 90 7.76 3.73 10.61
N GLY A 91 7.81 3.50 11.93
CA GLY A 91 6.95 4.21 12.88
C GLY A 91 5.46 3.92 12.66
N ILE A 92 5.16 2.87 11.91
CA ILE A 92 3.79 2.44 11.64
C ILE A 92 3.27 1.86 12.95
N GLY A 93 2.43 2.63 13.65
CA GLY A 93 1.87 2.23 14.94
C GLY A 93 1.07 0.94 14.79
N TYR A 94 1.29 0.00 15.72
CA TYR A 94 0.39 -1.12 15.90
C TYR A 94 -0.98 -0.56 16.30
N SER A 95 -2.01 -0.97 15.60
CA SER A 95 -3.39 -0.75 15.99
C SER A 95 -3.98 -2.10 16.36
N ASP A 96 -4.68 -2.16 17.51
CA ASP A 96 -5.47 -3.33 17.87
C ASP A 96 -6.66 -3.54 16.92
N ASP A 97 -6.93 -2.56 16.05
CA ASP A 97 -7.96 -2.65 15.04
C ASP A 97 -7.49 -3.44 13.83
N GLN A 98 -8.17 -4.53 13.55
CA GLN A 98 -7.81 -5.46 12.47
C GLN A 98 -7.76 -4.79 11.11
N ILE A 99 -8.68 -3.87 10.79
CA ILE A 99 -8.73 -3.21 9.48
C ILE A 99 -7.55 -2.28 9.27
N VAL A 100 -7.06 -1.64 10.34
CA VAL A 100 -5.84 -0.80 10.28
C VAL A 100 -4.62 -1.65 9.97
N THR A 101 -4.50 -2.80 10.61
CA THR A 101 -3.41 -3.76 10.35
C THR A 101 -3.41 -4.23 8.90
N VAL A 102 -4.59 -4.59 8.36
CA VAL A 102 -4.75 -4.98 6.95
C VAL A 102 -4.38 -3.82 6.03
N ALA A 103 -4.88 -2.61 6.28
CA ALA A 103 -4.61 -1.44 5.46
C ALA A 103 -3.11 -1.09 5.42
N LEU A 104 -2.45 -1.09 6.57
CA LEU A 104 -1.01 -0.80 6.70
C LEU A 104 -0.15 -1.81 5.92
N SER A 105 -0.55 -3.08 5.87
CA SER A 105 0.15 -4.11 5.09
C SER A 105 0.14 -3.85 3.59
N GLN A 106 -0.71 -2.95 3.11
CA GLN A 106 -0.86 -2.60 1.69
C GLN A 106 -0.09 -1.34 1.28
N VAL A 107 0.49 -0.62 2.22
CA VAL A 107 1.24 0.61 1.94
C VAL A 107 2.37 0.35 0.95
N GLY A 108 2.46 1.20 -0.08
CA GLY A 108 3.40 1.06 -1.18
C GLY A 108 2.85 0.37 -2.43
N ASN A 109 1.66 -0.24 -2.39
CA ASN A 109 1.01 -0.76 -3.60
C ASN A 109 0.59 0.37 -4.53
N VAL A 110 0.82 0.21 -5.84
CA VAL A 110 0.58 1.20 -6.90
C VAL A 110 -0.47 0.67 -7.88
N GLY A 111 -1.31 1.57 -8.42
CA GLY A 111 -2.28 1.27 -9.49
C GLY A 111 -3.53 0.52 -9.05
N GLY A 112 -3.59 0.03 -7.82
CA GLY A 112 -4.78 -0.51 -7.17
C GLY A 112 -5.41 -1.75 -7.81
N GLN A 113 -4.70 -2.44 -8.72
CA GLN A 113 -5.23 -3.59 -9.45
C GLN A 113 -5.81 -4.68 -8.53
N PRO A 114 -5.21 -5.07 -7.40
CA PRO A 114 -5.77 -6.06 -6.49
C PRO A 114 -7.16 -5.66 -5.94
N TYR A 115 -7.42 -4.38 -5.76
CA TYR A 115 -8.64 -3.87 -5.11
C TYR A 115 -9.77 -3.65 -6.10
N TRP A 116 -9.52 -2.93 -7.20
CA TRP A 116 -10.58 -2.69 -8.19
C TRP A 116 -10.94 -3.95 -8.96
N SER A 117 -10.01 -4.87 -9.26
CA SER A 117 -10.34 -6.15 -9.91
C SER A 117 -11.10 -7.10 -8.98
N TRP A 118 -10.73 -7.16 -7.68
CA TRP A 118 -11.51 -7.89 -6.67
C TRP A 118 -12.93 -7.36 -6.55
N TYR A 119 -13.10 -6.04 -6.64
CA TYR A 119 -14.43 -5.44 -6.60
C TYR A 119 -15.31 -5.88 -7.77
N GLY A 120 -14.72 -6.14 -8.93
CA GLY A 120 -15.38 -6.60 -10.16
C GLY A 120 -15.19 -5.68 -11.37
N PHE A 121 -14.23 -4.75 -11.34
CA PHE A 121 -13.89 -3.92 -12.50
C PHE A 121 -12.86 -4.61 -13.41
N ASP A 122 -13.07 -4.51 -14.73
CA ASP A 122 -12.17 -5.09 -15.74
C ASP A 122 -10.99 -4.17 -16.11
N SER A 123 -11.04 -2.93 -15.67
CA SER A 123 -10.00 -1.92 -15.94
C SER A 123 -9.85 -0.98 -14.76
N ARG A 124 -8.74 -0.21 -14.74
CA ARG A 124 -8.46 0.76 -13.71
C ARG A 124 -9.60 1.79 -13.57
N VAL A 125 -10.02 1.99 -12.34
CA VAL A 125 -10.98 3.01 -11.91
C VAL A 125 -10.36 3.84 -10.78
N GLU A 126 -11.05 4.86 -10.28
CA GLU A 126 -10.72 5.46 -8.99
C GLU A 126 -10.99 4.42 -7.88
N TRP A 127 -9.94 4.07 -7.12
CA TRP A 127 -9.97 2.85 -6.31
C TRP A 127 -9.85 3.06 -4.79
N CYS A 128 -9.97 4.30 -4.30
CA CYS A 128 -9.97 4.58 -2.85
C CYS A 128 -11.05 3.79 -2.10
N ALA A 129 -12.28 3.82 -2.59
CA ALA A 129 -13.39 3.08 -2.01
C ALA A 129 -13.29 1.56 -2.20
N CYS A 130 -12.73 1.10 -3.33
CA CYS A 130 -12.43 -0.31 -3.55
C CYS A 130 -11.39 -0.83 -2.53
N PHE A 131 -10.38 -0.02 -2.22
CA PHE A 131 -9.38 -0.33 -1.21
C PHE A 131 -9.99 -0.51 0.18
N VAL A 132 -10.80 0.45 0.64
CA VAL A 132 -11.49 0.35 1.94
C VAL A 132 -12.38 -0.88 2.00
N SER A 133 -13.15 -1.14 0.91
CA SER A 133 -14.02 -2.33 0.81
C SER A 133 -13.20 -3.62 0.85
N TRP A 134 -12.05 -3.65 0.18
CA TRP A 134 -11.17 -4.82 0.19
C TRP A 134 -10.62 -5.07 1.60
N CYS A 135 -10.12 -4.05 2.29
CA CYS A 135 -9.66 -4.17 3.67
C CYS A 135 -10.78 -4.68 4.60
N ALA A 136 -11.99 -4.16 4.44
CA ALA A 136 -13.16 -4.59 5.20
C ALA A 136 -13.51 -6.07 4.92
N ASN A 137 -13.36 -6.54 3.67
CA ASN A 137 -13.56 -7.94 3.31
C ASN A 137 -12.54 -8.85 3.98
N GLU A 138 -11.26 -8.48 3.96
CA GLU A 138 -10.19 -9.27 4.61
C GLU A 138 -10.41 -9.43 6.12
N CYS A 139 -11.13 -8.48 6.73
CA CYS A 139 -11.53 -8.54 8.13
C CYS A 139 -12.88 -9.24 8.38
N GLY A 140 -13.60 -9.67 7.33
CA GLY A 140 -14.95 -10.20 7.45
C GLY A 140 -16.02 -9.15 7.80
N TYR A 141 -15.71 -7.86 7.74
CA TYR A 141 -16.59 -6.77 8.16
C TYR A 141 -17.74 -6.51 7.17
N ILE A 142 -17.58 -6.91 5.91
CA ILE A 142 -18.67 -6.83 4.93
C ILE A 142 -19.76 -7.85 5.28
N ASP A 143 -19.40 -9.10 5.48
CA ASP A 143 -20.34 -10.19 5.83
C ASP A 143 -21.00 -9.96 7.19
N ALA A 144 -20.27 -9.35 8.13
CA ALA A 144 -20.79 -8.96 9.44
C ALA A 144 -21.70 -7.71 9.39
N GLY A 145 -21.79 -7.01 8.25
CA GLY A 145 -22.58 -5.79 8.09
C GLY A 145 -22.04 -4.58 8.85
N ILE A 146 -20.73 -4.57 9.16
CA ILE A 146 -20.03 -3.49 9.87
C ILE A 146 -19.62 -2.37 8.92
N ILE A 147 -19.07 -2.74 7.74
CA ILE A 147 -18.65 -1.83 6.68
C ILE A 147 -19.24 -2.34 5.36
N PRO A 148 -19.80 -1.46 4.51
CA PRO A 148 -20.39 -1.88 3.23
C PRO A 148 -19.31 -2.23 2.19
N LYS A 149 -19.68 -3.04 1.20
CA LYS A 149 -18.93 -3.11 -0.06
C LYS A 149 -19.37 -1.96 -0.95
N TYR A 150 -18.47 -0.98 -1.19
CA TYR A 150 -18.75 0.21 -2.02
C TYR A 150 -17.54 0.59 -2.88
N ALA A 151 -17.79 1.17 -4.04
CA ALA A 151 -16.78 1.68 -4.97
C ALA A 151 -16.88 3.18 -5.21
N GLY A 152 -17.93 3.83 -4.73
CA GLY A 152 -18.11 5.28 -4.78
C GLY A 152 -18.29 5.86 -3.38
N CYS A 153 -17.58 6.95 -3.08
CA CYS A 153 -17.57 7.58 -1.76
C CYS A 153 -18.98 7.98 -1.30
N VAL A 154 -19.77 8.57 -2.20
CA VAL A 154 -21.17 8.97 -1.93
C VAL A 154 -22.02 7.80 -1.44
N ASN A 155 -21.87 6.62 -2.06
CA ASN A 155 -22.61 5.42 -1.65
C ASN A 155 -22.19 4.93 -0.27
N GLY A 156 -20.89 5.00 0.04
CA GLY A 156 -20.37 4.70 1.37
C GLY A 156 -20.96 5.62 2.44
N VAL A 157 -20.90 6.94 2.21
CA VAL A 157 -21.48 7.96 3.11
C VAL A 157 -22.96 7.70 3.37
N GLN A 158 -23.75 7.45 2.30
CA GLN A 158 -25.19 7.21 2.43
C GLN A 158 -25.46 5.98 3.29
N TRP A 159 -24.69 4.89 3.11
CA TRP A 159 -24.84 3.68 3.89
C TRP A 159 -24.63 3.91 5.40
N PHE A 160 -23.59 4.68 5.78
CA PHE A 160 -23.32 5.02 7.18
C PHE A 160 -24.35 5.97 7.74
N ARG A 161 -24.83 6.95 6.96
CA ARG A 161 -25.89 7.88 7.38
C ARG A 161 -27.21 7.15 7.67
N ASP A 162 -27.61 6.22 6.81
CA ASP A 162 -28.84 5.46 6.97
C ASP A 162 -28.86 4.59 8.25
N ARG A 163 -27.69 4.34 8.83
CA ARG A 163 -27.50 3.57 10.05
C ARG A 163 -27.22 4.42 11.30
N GLY A 164 -27.21 5.72 11.17
CA GLY A 164 -26.87 6.63 12.26
C GLY A 164 -25.40 6.53 12.72
N GLN A 165 -24.52 6.04 11.82
CA GLN A 165 -23.09 5.86 12.06
C GLN A 165 -22.24 6.97 11.43
N TRP A 166 -22.84 8.08 11.10
CA TRP A 166 -22.18 9.25 10.53
C TRP A 166 -21.87 10.28 11.62
N ALA A 167 -20.63 10.73 11.65
CA ALA A 167 -20.18 11.86 12.46
C ALA A 167 -19.65 12.97 11.55
N ASP A 168 -19.73 14.22 12.00
CA ASP A 168 -19.17 15.36 11.29
C ASP A 168 -17.68 15.58 11.63
N GLY A 169 -17.08 16.59 11.02
CA GLY A 169 -15.67 16.92 11.18
C GLY A 169 -15.24 17.36 12.58
N SER A 170 -16.16 17.47 13.55
CA SER A 170 -15.85 17.73 14.96
C SER A 170 -15.56 16.47 15.76
N TYR A 171 -15.85 15.30 15.18
CA TYR A 171 -15.61 14.00 15.81
C TYR A 171 -14.11 13.68 15.85
N GLU A 172 -13.60 13.28 17.00
CA GLU A 172 -12.24 12.74 17.14
C GLU A 172 -12.25 11.23 16.84
N PRO A 173 -11.71 10.81 15.67
CA PRO A 173 -11.86 9.43 15.24
C PRO A 173 -10.88 8.50 15.97
N SER A 174 -11.35 7.30 16.26
CA SER A 174 -10.51 6.20 16.75
C SER A 174 -9.90 5.41 15.58
N PRO A 175 -8.85 4.61 15.82
CA PRO A 175 -8.33 3.66 14.83
C PRO A 175 -9.44 2.79 14.25
N GLY A 176 -9.39 2.52 12.94
CA GLY A 176 -10.39 1.75 12.21
C GLY A 176 -11.62 2.53 11.76
N THR A 177 -11.80 3.78 12.20
CA THR A 177 -12.85 4.65 11.66
C THR A 177 -12.66 4.87 10.16
N ILE A 178 -13.75 4.79 9.39
CA ILE A 178 -13.71 5.13 7.96
C ILE A 178 -13.91 6.64 7.83
N ILE A 179 -12.93 7.31 7.19
CA ILE A 179 -12.97 8.74 6.96
C ILE A 179 -13.32 9.05 5.50
N PHE A 180 -14.09 10.12 5.31
CA PHE A 180 -14.45 10.63 3.99
C PHE A 180 -14.01 12.09 3.88
N PHE A 181 -13.49 12.45 2.72
CA PHE A 181 -13.00 13.80 2.43
C PHE A 181 -13.88 14.45 1.37
N ASP A 182 -14.12 15.72 1.56
CA ASP A 182 -14.76 16.65 0.64
C ASP A 182 -13.74 17.76 0.40
N TRP A 183 -12.92 17.61 -0.64
CA TRP A 183 -11.81 18.51 -0.92
C TRP A 183 -12.27 19.87 -1.48
N GLU A 184 -13.42 19.87 -2.18
CA GLU A 184 -13.96 21.03 -2.85
C GLU A 184 -14.92 21.81 -1.95
N GLY A 185 -15.39 21.20 -0.86
CA GLY A 185 -16.30 21.81 0.11
C GLY A 185 -17.71 22.00 -0.44
N ASP A 186 -18.11 21.18 -1.40
CA ASP A 186 -19.42 21.26 -2.07
C ASP A 186 -20.47 20.31 -1.44
N GLY A 187 -20.10 19.57 -0.43
CA GLY A 187 -20.94 18.61 0.28
C GLY A 187 -20.96 17.21 -0.36
N VAL A 188 -20.18 16.98 -1.42
CA VAL A 188 -20.00 15.71 -2.08
C VAL A 188 -18.61 15.16 -1.69
N THR A 189 -18.54 13.89 -1.32
CA THR A 189 -17.27 13.28 -0.89
C THR A 189 -16.48 12.77 -2.07
N ASP A 190 -15.20 13.15 -2.14
CA ASP A 190 -14.28 12.85 -3.23
C ASP A 190 -13.39 11.65 -2.94
N HIS A 191 -13.10 11.41 -1.67
CA HIS A 191 -12.10 10.44 -1.24
C HIS A 191 -12.49 9.75 0.06
N THR A 192 -11.86 8.61 0.35
CA THR A 192 -12.07 7.85 1.59
C THR A 192 -10.80 7.12 1.98
N GLY A 193 -10.64 6.91 3.28
CA GLY A 193 -9.52 6.20 3.88
C GLY A 193 -9.89 5.53 5.20
N ILE A 194 -8.91 4.93 5.82
CA ILE A 194 -9.02 4.25 7.11
C ILE A 194 -8.15 5.01 8.11
N VAL A 195 -8.74 5.43 9.23
CA VAL A 195 -7.99 6.12 10.29
C VAL A 195 -7.03 5.14 10.96
N GLN A 196 -5.75 5.46 10.93
CA GLN A 196 -4.72 4.74 11.66
C GLN A 196 -4.70 5.15 13.14
N LYS A 197 -4.73 6.46 13.38
CA LYS A 197 -4.72 7.04 14.72
C LYS A 197 -5.13 8.52 14.68
N CYS A 198 -5.49 9.06 15.84
CA CYS A 198 -5.63 10.49 16.06
C CYS A 198 -4.74 10.91 17.25
N GLU A 199 -3.87 11.88 17.06
CA GLU A 199 -2.98 12.38 18.09
C GLU A 199 -2.94 13.92 18.09
N ASN A 200 -3.28 14.52 19.21
CA ASN A 200 -3.29 15.98 19.37
C ASN A 200 -4.11 16.70 18.29
N GLY A 201 -5.25 16.13 17.90
CA GLY A 201 -6.13 16.66 16.85
C GLY A 201 -5.65 16.42 15.42
N THR A 202 -4.52 15.75 15.24
CA THR A 202 -4.04 15.33 13.91
C THR A 202 -4.48 13.90 13.64
N VAL A 203 -5.21 13.70 12.54
CA VAL A 203 -5.67 12.39 12.08
C VAL A 203 -4.66 11.84 11.07
N TYR A 204 -4.20 10.63 11.33
CA TYR A 204 -3.34 9.86 10.43
C TYR A 204 -4.18 8.79 9.76
N THR A 205 -4.02 8.64 8.45
CA THR A 205 -4.86 7.75 7.63
C THR A 205 -4.02 6.79 6.81
N VAL A 206 -4.63 5.68 6.41
CA VAL A 206 -4.14 4.83 5.32
C VAL A 206 -5.16 4.90 4.20
N GLU A 207 -4.70 5.29 3.01
CA GLU A 207 -5.54 5.60 1.88
C GLU A 207 -5.11 4.83 0.63
N GLY A 208 -6.07 4.28 -0.08
CA GLY A 208 -5.88 3.81 -1.44
C GLY A 208 -6.07 4.92 -2.45
N ASN A 209 -5.41 4.85 -3.59
CA ASN A 209 -5.52 5.84 -4.68
C ASN A 209 -5.08 7.27 -4.31
N SER A 210 -4.27 7.42 -3.29
CA SER A 210 -3.70 8.70 -2.94
C SER A 210 -2.43 8.93 -3.77
N GLY A 211 -2.59 9.63 -4.92
CA GLY A 211 -1.56 9.72 -5.96
C GLY A 211 -1.26 8.37 -6.63
N ASP A 212 -2.31 7.58 -6.91
CA ASP A 212 -2.27 6.24 -7.49
C ASP A 212 -1.53 5.20 -6.62
N THR A 213 -1.37 5.47 -5.34
CA THR A 213 -0.62 4.63 -4.41
C THR A 213 -1.44 4.40 -3.13
N CYS A 214 -1.20 3.27 -2.45
CA CYS A 214 -1.60 3.06 -1.07
C CYS A 214 -0.54 3.68 -0.14
N ARG A 215 -0.93 4.63 0.68
CA ARG A 215 -0.02 5.37 1.58
C ARG A 215 -0.69 5.83 2.86
#